data_d2a7c2f17faaf653276f3e6bada91fea
#
_entry.id   d2a7c2f17faaf653276f3e6bada91fea
#
_cell.length_a   1.000
_cell.length_b   1.000
_cell.length_c   1.000
_cell.angle_alpha   90.00
_cell.angle_beta   90.00
_cell.angle_gamma   90.00
#
_symmetry.space_group_name_H-M   'P 1'
#
loop_
_entity.id
_entity.type
_entity.pdbx_description
1 polymer ?
#
loop_
_entity_poly.entity_id
_entity_poly.type
_entity_poly.pdbx_seq_one_letter_code
_entity_poly.pdbx_strand_id
1 'polypeptide(L)'
;MSAASTDNKSAAVIGSGFGGLAAAIRLQSAGIQTVLYEARDKPGGRAYVYHDDGYTFDAGPTVVTAPHTLEELFELTNRKLEDYIELMEVAPMYRLIWSDGDRFDYTRDADKMLEQIRQRSEQDAEGYQRFFKYSEKVFDK
;
A
#
# COMPACT_ATOMS: atom_id res chain seq x y z
N MET A 1 5.03 -26.74 -21.24
CA MET A 1 6.21 -25.90 -20.89
C MET A 1 6.86 -26.59 -19.69
N SER A 2 8.08 -27.08 -19.85
CA SER A 2 8.80 -27.80 -18.78
C SER A 2 9.13 -26.79 -17.69
N ALA A 3 8.66 -27.04 -16.45
CA ALA A 3 9.10 -26.31 -15.28
C ALA A 3 10.63 -26.49 -15.17
N ALA A 4 11.40 -25.43 -15.31
CA ALA A 4 12.83 -25.49 -15.08
C ALA A 4 13.04 -25.93 -13.63
N SER A 5 13.82 -27.01 -13.42
CA SER A 5 14.18 -27.48 -12.10
C SER A 5 14.77 -26.32 -11.29
N THR A 6 14.14 -26.00 -10.17
CA THR A 6 14.64 -25.02 -9.20
C THR A 6 15.66 -25.65 -8.25
N ASP A 7 15.97 -26.94 -8.45
CA ASP A 7 16.94 -27.69 -7.66
C ASP A 7 18.30 -27.00 -7.66
N ASN A 8 18.75 -26.59 -6.48
CA ASN A 8 20.00 -25.90 -6.16
C ASN A 8 20.08 -24.39 -6.41
N LYS A 9 18.98 -23.68 -6.66
CA LYS A 9 19.03 -22.21 -6.68
C LYS A 9 18.88 -21.66 -5.27
N SER A 10 19.73 -20.72 -4.91
CA SER A 10 19.62 -19.94 -3.69
C SER A 10 19.65 -18.45 -4.01
N ALA A 11 19.07 -17.66 -3.14
CA ALA A 11 19.04 -16.21 -3.26
C ALA A 11 19.40 -15.54 -1.93
N ALA A 12 20.09 -14.41 -2.02
CA ALA A 12 20.31 -13.51 -0.91
C ALA A 12 19.57 -12.18 -1.20
N VAL A 13 18.71 -11.77 -0.27
CA VAL A 13 18.01 -10.49 -0.33
C VAL A 13 18.63 -9.56 0.70
N ILE A 14 19.03 -8.37 0.30
CA ILE A 14 19.65 -7.39 1.17
C ILE A 14 18.66 -6.29 1.48
N GLY A 15 18.33 -6.10 2.75
CA GLY A 15 17.36 -5.14 3.28
C GLY A 15 15.97 -5.75 3.41
N SER A 16 15.35 -5.56 4.58
CA SER A 16 14.02 -6.06 4.95
C SER A 16 12.96 -4.95 4.98
N GLY A 17 13.06 -3.96 4.11
CA GLY A 17 11.93 -3.08 3.78
C GLY A 17 10.85 -3.85 3.01
N PHE A 18 9.70 -3.23 2.73
CA PHE A 18 8.59 -3.89 2.02
C PHE A 18 9.03 -4.59 0.73
N GLY A 19 9.85 -3.94 -0.09
CA GLY A 19 10.35 -4.54 -1.34
C GLY A 19 11.21 -5.78 -1.11
N GLY A 20 12.11 -5.74 -0.13
CA GLY A 20 12.95 -6.89 0.22
C GLY A 20 12.16 -8.05 0.80
N LEU A 21 11.20 -7.76 1.69
CA LEU A 21 10.29 -8.76 2.24
C LEU A 21 9.44 -9.40 1.13
N ALA A 22 8.85 -8.60 0.25
CA ALA A 22 8.05 -9.10 -0.88
C ALA A 22 8.88 -9.99 -1.82
N ALA A 23 10.12 -9.57 -2.13
CA ALA A 23 11.02 -10.36 -2.96
C ALA A 23 11.38 -11.71 -2.29
N ALA A 24 11.71 -11.68 -1.00
CA ALA A 24 12.06 -12.88 -0.26
C ALA A 24 10.89 -13.87 -0.17
N ILE A 25 9.68 -13.39 0.09
CA ILE A 25 8.46 -14.21 0.13
C ILE A 25 8.21 -14.86 -1.24
N ARG A 26 8.27 -14.11 -2.33
CA ARG A 26 8.04 -14.63 -3.69
C ARG A 26 9.09 -15.65 -4.10
N LEU A 27 10.36 -15.39 -3.82
CA LEU A 27 11.45 -16.33 -4.10
C LEU A 27 11.29 -17.63 -3.31
N GLN A 28 11.00 -17.51 -2.01
CA GLN A 28 10.80 -18.68 -1.16
C GLN A 28 9.56 -19.49 -1.58
N SER A 29 8.47 -18.82 -1.94
CA SER A 29 7.24 -19.46 -2.44
C SER A 29 7.46 -20.15 -3.80
N ALA A 30 8.42 -19.67 -4.58
CA ALA A 30 8.83 -20.32 -5.83
C ALA A 30 9.83 -21.49 -5.61
N GLY A 31 10.09 -21.89 -4.37
CA GLY A 31 11.00 -22.99 -4.02
C GLY A 31 12.49 -22.63 -4.07
N ILE A 32 12.84 -21.34 -4.10
CA ILE A 32 14.22 -20.86 -4.07
C ILE A 32 14.61 -20.63 -2.61
N GLN A 33 15.63 -21.36 -2.13
CA GLN A 33 16.16 -21.15 -0.80
C GLN A 33 16.65 -19.72 -0.63
N THR A 34 15.99 -18.93 0.22
CA THR A 34 16.23 -17.49 0.31
C THR A 34 16.70 -17.09 1.71
N VAL A 35 17.76 -16.29 1.76
CA VAL A 35 18.27 -15.67 2.98
C VAL A 35 18.07 -14.16 2.88
N LEU A 36 17.46 -13.57 3.90
CA LEU A 36 17.25 -12.11 3.99
C LEU A 36 18.24 -11.55 5.02
N TYR A 37 19.00 -10.53 4.61
CA TYR A 37 19.93 -9.80 5.47
C TYR A 37 19.39 -8.41 5.76
N GLU A 38 19.36 -8.03 7.03
CA GLU A 38 18.98 -6.71 7.50
C GLU A 38 20.07 -6.10 8.35
N ALA A 39 20.37 -4.83 8.14
CA ALA A 39 21.41 -4.12 8.86
C ALA A 39 20.92 -3.56 10.21
N ARG A 40 19.60 -3.34 10.35
CA ARG A 40 18.98 -2.86 11.58
C ARG A 40 18.60 -4.00 12.50
N ASP A 41 18.16 -3.65 13.70
CA ASP A 41 17.74 -4.57 14.76
C ASP A 41 16.39 -5.27 14.47
N LYS A 42 15.60 -4.74 13.51
CA LYS A 42 14.30 -5.31 13.11
C LYS A 42 13.92 -4.96 11.66
N PRO A 43 13.05 -5.79 11.04
CA PRO A 43 12.57 -5.53 9.68
C PRO A 43 11.63 -4.32 9.61
N GLY A 44 11.30 -3.87 8.39
CA GLY A 44 10.33 -2.83 8.11
C GLY A 44 10.88 -1.69 7.24
N GLY A 45 12.19 -1.47 7.23
CA GLY A 45 12.79 -0.40 6.45
C GLY A 45 12.29 0.99 6.88
N ARG A 46 11.59 1.70 6.00
CA ARG A 46 10.97 3.01 6.33
C ARG A 46 9.65 2.89 7.09
N ALA A 47 9.03 1.72 7.16
CA ALA A 47 7.90 1.44 8.05
C ALA A 47 8.42 1.02 9.43
N TYR A 48 9.14 1.92 10.06
CA TYR A 48 9.82 1.68 11.33
C TYR A 48 9.12 2.42 12.46
N VAL A 49 9.08 1.81 13.63
CA VAL A 49 8.51 2.41 14.84
C VAL A 49 9.65 2.69 15.81
N TYR A 50 9.75 3.93 16.26
CA TYR A 50 10.70 4.35 17.29
C TYR A 50 10.01 4.39 18.65
N HIS A 51 10.74 3.96 19.66
CA HIS A 51 10.32 4.09 21.05
C HIS A 51 11.37 4.93 21.78
N ASP A 52 10.95 6.03 22.36
CA ASP A 52 11.84 6.94 23.09
C ASP A 52 11.09 7.54 24.27
N ASP A 53 11.71 7.47 25.46
CA ASP A 53 11.19 8.01 26.74
C ASP A 53 9.72 7.68 27.01
N GLY A 54 9.31 6.44 26.74
CA GLY A 54 7.92 5.96 26.93
C GLY A 54 6.94 6.34 25.82
N TYR A 55 7.37 7.08 24.80
CA TYR A 55 6.59 7.45 23.62
C TYR A 55 6.84 6.49 22.46
N THR A 56 5.81 6.35 21.62
CA THR A 56 5.90 5.58 20.38
C THR A 56 5.71 6.50 19.20
N PHE A 57 6.69 6.51 18.30
CA PHE A 57 6.69 7.31 17.08
C PHE A 57 6.60 6.38 15.86
N ASP A 58 5.46 6.38 15.20
CA ASP A 58 5.30 5.71 13.93
C ASP A 58 5.89 6.58 12.81
N ALA A 59 6.97 6.12 12.21
CA ALA A 59 7.70 6.85 11.16
C ALA A 59 7.39 6.34 9.76
N GLY A 60 6.47 5.39 9.65
CA GLY A 60 6.09 4.75 8.41
C GLY A 60 4.83 5.34 7.76
N PRO A 61 4.47 4.81 6.59
CA PRO A 61 3.19 5.10 5.97
C PRO A 61 2.06 4.56 6.84
N THR A 62 1.09 5.41 7.15
CA THR A 62 -0.07 5.09 7.99
C THR A 62 -1.30 4.68 7.18
N VAL A 63 -1.28 4.92 5.88
CA VAL A 63 -2.38 4.59 4.96
C VAL A 63 -1.92 3.55 3.96
N VAL A 64 -2.61 2.42 3.92
CA VAL A 64 -2.40 1.36 2.92
C VAL A 64 -3.30 1.64 1.73
N THR A 65 -2.71 2.07 0.62
CA THR A 65 -3.46 2.45 -0.60
C THR A 65 -3.74 1.28 -1.55
N ALA A 66 -2.99 0.18 -1.41
CA ALA A 66 -3.09 -1.00 -2.28
C ALA A 66 -3.07 -2.29 -1.45
N PRO A 67 -4.12 -2.58 -0.64
CA PRO A 67 -4.17 -3.74 0.24
C PRO A 67 -4.03 -5.07 -0.52
N HIS A 68 -4.58 -5.17 -1.74
CA HIS A 68 -4.48 -6.36 -2.58
C HIS A 68 -3.04 -6.84 -2.82
N THR A 69 -2.07 -5.92 -2.83
CA THR A 69 -0.64 -6.30 -2.98
C THR A 69 -0.08 -7.01 -1.76
N LEU A 70 -0.62 -6.73 -0.57
CA LEU A 70 -0.30 -7.46 0.64
C LEU A 70 -1.03 -8.80 0.67
N GLU A 71 -2.32 -8.81 0.34
CA GLU A 71 -3.15 -10.02 0.26
C GLU A 71 -2.49 -11.07 -0.62
N GLU A 72 -2.01 -10.69 -1.81
CA GLU A 72 -1.30 -11.59 -2.73
C GLU A 72 -0.07 -12.25 -2.08
N LEU A 73 0.71 -11.53 -1.27
CA LEU A 73 1.88 -12.09 -0.59
C LEU A 73 1.50 -13.13 0.47
N PHE A 74 0.39 -12.95 1.18
CA PHE A 74 -0.12 -13.92 2.13
C PHE A 74 -0.68 -15.16 1.41
N GLU A 75 -1.42 -14.98 0.33
CA GLU A 75 -1.97 -16.06 -0.50
C GLU A 75 -0.88 -16.97 -1.07
N LEU A 76 0.25 -16.40 -1.53
CA LEU A 76 1.41 -17.17 -1.99
C LEU A 76 1.95 -18.15 -0.94
N THR A 77 1.67 -17.93 0.34
CA THR A 77 2.08 -18.77 1.44
C THR A 77 0.94 -19.58 2.05
N ASN A 78 -0.22 -19.65 1.37
CA ASN A 78 -1.46 -20.26 1.85
C ASN A 78 -1.95 -19.68 3.19
N ARG A 79 -1.81 -18.37 3.37
CA ARG A 79 -2.25 -17.60 4.53
C ARG A 79 -3.20 -16.50 4.10
N LYS A 80 -3.99 -15.99 5.03
CA LYS A 80 -4.88 -14.85 4.82
C LYS A 80 -4.35 -13.65 5.55
N LEU A 81 -4.37 -12.49 4.89
CA LEU A 81 -3.93 -11.23 5.51
C LEU A 81 -4.75 -10.91 6.77
N GLU A 82 -6.05 -11.15 6.72
CA GLU A 82 -7.01 -10.88 7.81
C GLU A 82 -6.72 -11.62 9.11
N ASP A 83 -6.00 -12.74 9.06
CA ASP A 83 -5.57 -13.50 10.25
C ASP A 83 -4.44 -12.79 11.03
N TYR A 84 -3.80 -11.80 10.42
CA TYR A 84 -2.61 -11.11 10.96
C TYR A 84 -2.79 -9.60 11.12
N ILE A 85 -3.58 -8.98 10.25
CA ILE A 85 -3.73 -7.52 10.17
C ILE A 85 -5.21 -7.17 9.97
N GLU A 86 -5.73 -6.32 10.82
CA GLU A 86 -7.03 -5.68 10.63
C GLU A 86 -6.83 -4.36 9.88
N LEU A 87 -7.40 -4.26 8.67
CA LEU A 87 -7.41 -3.03 7.90
C LEU A 87 -8.75 -2.32 8.10
N MET A 88 -8.71 -1.08 8.58
CA MET A 88 -9.88 -0.23 8.75
C MET A 88 -9.95 0.83 7.66
N GLU A 89 -11.15 1.09 7.17
CA GLU A 89 -11.36 2.16 6.20
C GLU A 89 -11.18 3.53 6.87
N VAL A 90 -10.40 4.40 6.21
CA VAL A 90 -10.23 5.79 6.63
C VAL A 90 -11.19 6.68 5.83
N ALA A 91 -12.13 7.31 6.53
CA ALA A 91 -13.11 8.22 5.93
C ALA A 91 -13.28 9.51 6.77
N PRO A 92 -13.03 10.69 6.19
CA PRO A 92 -12.43 10.92 4.87
C PRO A 92 -10.97 10.46 4.84
N MET A 93 -10.44 10.13 3.66
CA MET A 93 -9.03 9.73 3.50
C MET A 93 -8.10 10.85 3.96
N TYR A 94 -8.44 12.09 3.63
CA TYR A 94 -7.86 13.32 4.21
C TYR A 94 -8.80 14.50 4.00
N ARG A 95 -8.60 15.56 4.78
CA ARG A 95 -9.37 16.80 4.73
C ARG A 95 -8.43 17.97 4.46
N LEU A 96 -8.76 18.75 3.43
CA LEU A 96 -8.16 20.05 3.21
C LEU A 96 -8.96 21.11 3.96
N ILE A 97 -8.27 22.02 4.62
CA ILE A 97 -8.87 23.14 5.35
C ILE A 97 -8.16 24.41 4.93
N TRP A 98 -8.89 25.40 4.45
CA TRP A 98 -8.36 26.71 4.09
C TRP A 98 -8.46 27.70 5.26
N SER A 99 -7.75 28.81 5.16
CA SER A 99 -7.68 29.83 6.20
C SER A 99 -9.01 30.55 6.46
N ASP A 100 -9.93 30.54 5.50
CA ASP A 100 -11.29 31.05 5.62
C ASP A 100 -12.27 30.09 6.26
N GLY A 101 -11.80 28.87 6.58
CA GLY A 101 -12.58 27.80 7.19
C GLY A 101 -13.26 26.86 6.19
N ASP A 102 -13.11 27.09 4.89
CA ASP A 102 -13.61 26.15 3.88
C ASP A 102 -12.91 24.79 4.01
N ARG A 103 -13.62 23.73 3.64
CA ARG A 103 -13.17 22.34 3.81
C ARG A 103 -13.48 21.54 2.56
N PHE A 104 -12.57 20.61 2.25
CA PHE A 104 -12.77 19.62 1.20
C PHE A 104 -12.34 18.24 1.72
N ASP A 105 -13.27 17.29 1.71
CA ASP A 105 -13.03 15.94 2.16
C ASP A 105 -12.72 15.03 0.97
N TYR A 106 -11.49 14.52 0.93
CA TYR A 106 -11.13 13.52 -0.04
C TYR A 106 -11.66 12.15 0.42
N THR A 107 -12.55 11.57 -0.37
CA THR A 107 -13.25 10.32 -0.04
C THR A 107 -13.24 9.37 -1.24
N ARG A 108 -13.45 8.08 -0.98
CA ARG A 108 -13.64 7.06 -2.03
C ARG A 108 -15.02 7.12 -2.68
N ASP A 109 -15.98 7.79 -2.06
CA ASP A 109 -17.31 7.99 -2.60
C ASP A 109 -17.26 8.97 -3.77
N ALA A 110 -17.34 8.44 -5.00
CA ALA A 110 -17.21 9.22 -6.22
C ALA A 110 -18.32 10.28 -6.36
N ASP A 111 -19.53 9.99 -5.89
CA ASP A 111 -20.66 10.92 -5.96
C ASP A 111 -20.46 12.09 -5.00
N LYS A 112 -20.01 11.81 -3.77
CA LYS A 112 -19.65 12.86 -2.81
C LYS A 112 -18.48 13.71 -3.29
N MET A 113 -17.45 13.08 -3.90
CA MET A 113 -16.35 13.82 -4.50
C MET A 113 -16.84 14.77 -5.58
N LEU A 114 -17.63 14.26 -6.51
CA LEU A 114 -18.16 15.05 -7.63
C LEU A 114 -19.03 16.20 -7.13
N GLU A 115 -19.89 15.97 -6.15
CA GLU A 115 -20.75 17.01 -5.57
C GLU A 115 -19.94 18.13 -4.92
N GLN A 116 -18.92 17.82 -4.12
CA GLN A 116 -18.04 18.82 -3.51
C GLN A 116 -17.29 19.66 -4.57
N ILE A 117 -16.86 19.03 -5.68
CA ILE A 117 -16.20 19.72 -6.78
C ILE A 117 -17.21 20.63 -7.50
N ARG A 118 -18.42 20.13 -7.78
CA ARG A 118 -19.49 20.88 -8.45
C ARG A 118 -19.88 22.14 -7.68
N GLN A 119 -19.96 22.07 -6.37
CA GLN A 119 -20.25 23.22 -5.51
C GLN A 119 -19.21 24.33 -5.63
N ARG A 120 -17.98 24.00 -6.05
CA ARG A 120 -16.90 24.97 -6.28
C ARG A 120 -16.79 25.41 -7.73
N SER A 121 -16.93 24.47 -8.66
CA SER A 121 -16.81 24.72 -10.09
C SER A 121 -17.48 23.60 -10.89
N GLU A 122 -18.54 23.94 -11.64
CA GLU A 122 -19.19 22.99 -12.55
C GLU A 122 -18.24 22.52 -13.66
N GLN A 123 -17.40 23.42 -14.17
CA GLN A 123 -16.42 23.10 -15.20
C GLN A 123 -15.39 22.06 -14.71
N ASP A 124 -14.94 22.19 -13.44
CA ASP A 124 -13.99 21.27 -12.86
C ASP A 124 -14.63 19.91 -12.55
N ALA A 125 -15.92 19.88 -12.23
CA ALA A 125 -16.66 18.63 -12.07
C ALA A 125 -16.65 17.77 -13.34
N GLU A 126 -16.89 18.38 -14.50
CA GLU A 126 -16.77 17.69 -15.80
C GLU A 126 -15.33 17.24 -16.08
N GLY A 127 -14.36 18.10 -15.76
CA GLY A 127 -12.92 17.79 -15.88
C GLY A 127 -12.53 16.60 -15.03
N TYR A 128 -12.99 16.56 -13.78
CA TYR A 128 -12.75 15.48 -12.84
C TYR A 128 -13.31 14.13 -13.35
N GLN A 129 -14.53 14.12 -13.87
CA GLN A 129 -15.11 12.90 -14.44
C GLN A 129 -14.31 12.36 -15.63
N ARG A 130 -13.83 13.24 -16.53
CA ARG A 130 -12.97 12.83 -17.64
C ARG A 130 -11.63 12.28 -17.15
N PHE A 131 -11.02 12.93 -16.18
CA PHE A 131 -9.76 12.48 -15.56
C PHE A 131 -9.93 11.12 -14.90
N PHE A 132 -10.99 10.93 -14.13
CA PHE A 132 -11.28 9.67 -13.43
C PHE A 132 -11.41 8.50 -14.41
N LYS A 133 -12.25 8.66 -15.46
CA LYS A 133 -12.40 7.65 -16.53
C LYS A 133 -11.10 7.33 -17.27
N TYR A 134 -10.21 8.32 -17.41
CA TYR A 134 -8.91 8.08 -18.02
C TYR A 134 -7.98 7.30 -17.08
N SER A 135 -8.01 7.63 -15.80
CA SER A 135 -7.21 6.95 -14.77
C SER A 135 -7.59 5.46 -14.62
N GLU A 136 -8.89 5.15 -14.64
CA GLU A 136 -9.36 3.76 -14.65
C GLU A 136 -8.75 2.97 -15.81
N LYS A 137 -8.78 3.50 -17.03
CA LYS A 137 -8.20 2.84 -18.21
C LYS A 137 -6.68 2.62 -18.13
N VAL A 138 -5.99 3.44 -17.35
CA VAL A 138 -4.55 3.28 -17.11
C VAL A 138 -4.30 2.22 -16.05
N PHE A 139 -5.16 2.16 -15.04
CA PHE A 139 -5.07 1.18 -13.95
C PHE A 139 -5.38 -0.24 -14.41
N ASP A 140 -6.34 -0.41 -15.33
CA ASP A 140 -6.78 -1.71 -15.85
C ASP A 140 -5.81 -2.33 -16.88
N LYS A 141 -4.69 -1.68 -17.21
CA LYS A 141 -3.65 -2.19 -18.13
C LYS A 141 -2.52 -2.89 -17.38
#